data_ab442a5542c377f747e00ded5a7711cd
#
_entry.id   ab442a5542c377f747e00ded5a7711cd
#
_cell.length_a   1.000
_cell.length_b   1.000
_cell.length_c   1.000
_cell.angle_alpha   90.00
_cell.angle_beta   90.00
_cell.angle_gamma   90.00
#
_symmetry.space_group_name_H-M   'P 1'
#
loop_
_entity.id
_entity.type
_entity.pdbx_description
1 polymer ?
#
loop_
_entity_poly.entity_id
_entity_poly.type
_entity_poly.pdbx_seq_one_letter_code
_entity_poly.pdbx_strand_id
1 'polypeptide(L)'
;FIVPEGGANLYGVLGCMEILSEVEQTFDVVACPIGTSTTFSGLVASAGATCKVLGFPAVKGGAYLRADVNNFLEQLQRLEEQPPNLAPSSDWQFQTEYHFGGFAKMKEPLVRFMNAFWEEMQIPLDPIYTAKLFFGLKEMMLNNAFEKGTRILAIHTGGLQGIAGMNARLSNKNYSIDYAHKI
;
A
#
# COMPACT_ATOMS: atom_id res chain seq x y z
N PHE A 1 2.91 -10.15 -26.24
CA PHE A 1 3.55 -9.69 -25.00
C PHE A 1 2.70 -10.14 -23.80
N ILE A 2 3.32 -10.73 -22.81
CA ILE A 2 2.63 -11.19 -21.58
C ILE A 2 3.00 -10.22 -20.47
N VAL A 3 1.99 -9.56 -19.89
CA VAL A 3 2.15 -8.75 -18.68
C VAL A 3 1.80 -9.63 -17.46
N PRO A 4 2.71 -9.86 -16.53
CA PRO A 4 2.41 -10.63 -15.33
C PRO A 4 1.40 -9.90 -14.45
N GLU A 5 0.72 -10.65 -13.56
CA GLU A 5 -0.22 -10.09 -12.60
C GLU A 5 0.40 -8.94 -11.81
N GLY A 6 -0.35 -7.84 -11.67
CA GLY A 6 0.12 -6.64 -10.97
C GLY A 6 1.33 -5.95 -11.60
N GLY A 7 1.65 -6.25 -12.87
CA GLY A 7 2.84 -5.72 -13.52
C GLY A 7 4.16 -6.17 -12.87
N ALA A 8 4.17 -7.36 -12.23
CA ALA A 8 5.28 -7.85 -11.41
C ALA A 8 6.52 -8.21 -12.24
N ASN A 9 7.20 -7.19 -12.73
CA ASN A 9 8.45 -7.27 -13.45
C ASN A 9 9.28 -5.99 -13.24
N LEU A 10 10.52 -6.00 -13.71
CA LEU A 10 11.45 -4.88 -13.55
C LEU A 10 10.92 -3.56 -14.15
N TYR A 11 10.24 -3.60 -15.30
CA TYR A 11 9.67 -2.40 -15.93
C TYR A 11 8.54 -1.80 -15.08
N GLY A 12 7.71 -2.65 -14.41
CA GLY A 12 6.71 -2.21 -13.47
C GLY A 12 7.35 -1.53 -12.25
N VAL A 13 8.46 -2.06 -11.75
CA VAL A 13 9.21 -1.43 -10.65
C VAL A 13 9.78 -0.08 -11.08
N LEU A 14 10.41 0.00 -12.25
CA LEU A 14 10.93 1.27 -12.81
C LEU A 14 9.83 2.32 -12.93
N GLY A 15 8.65 1.95 -13.46
CA GLY A 15 7.50 2.86 -13.51
C GLY A 15 7.03 3.32 -12.12
N CYS A 16 7.07 2.45 -11.11
CA CYS A 16 6.69 2.81 -9.75
C CYS A 16 7.72 3.70 -9.03
N MET A 17 8.96 3.76 -9.48
CA MET A 17 9.96 4.70 -8.95
C MET A 17 9.62 6.16 -9.27
N GLU A 18 8.82 6.41 -10.32
CA GLU A 18 8.40 7.77 -10.71
C GLU A 18 7.36 8.37 -9.73
N ILE A 19 6.64 7.54 -8.95
CA ILE A 19 5.55 8.00 -8.06
C ILE A 19 6.04 9.11 -7.12
N LEU A 20 7.21 8.98 -6.54
CA LEU A 20 7.72 9.94 -5.58
C LEU A 20 8.25 11.23 -6.22
N SER A 21 8.61 11.19 -7.49
CA SER A 21 9.04 12.39 -8.25
C SER A 21 7.88 13.35 -8.55
N GLU A 22 6.64 12.86 -8.49
CA GLU A 22 5.43 13.66 -8.67
C GLU A 22 5.01 14.41 -7.40
N VAL A 23 5.67 14.15 -6.25
CA VAL A 23 5.33 14.75 -4.96
C VAL A 23 6.32 15.85 -4.59
N GLU A 24 5.86 17.09 -4.60
CA GLU A 24 6.69 18.26 -4.26
C GLU A 24 7.00 18.38 -2.75
N GLN A 25 6.09 17.85 -1.89
CA GLN A 25 6.23 17.92 -0.44
C GLN A 25 7.28 16.92 0.06
N THR A 26 7.99 17.31 1.11
CA THR A 26 8.89 16.39 1.82
C THR A 26 8.12 15.52 2.82
N PHE A 27 8.51 14.27 2.95
CA PHE A 27 7.93 13.29 3.86
C PHE A 27 9.02 12.46 4.54
N ASP A 28 8.69 11.96 5.74
CA ASP A 28 9.61 11.17 6.56
C ASP A 28 9.30 9.66 6.42
N VAL A 29 8.05 9.36 6.07
CA VAL A 29 7.55 7.99 5.89
C VAL A 29 6.73 7.91 4.61
N VAL A 30 6.97 6.88 3.80
CA VAL A 30 6.08 6.46 2.70
C VAL A 30 5.40 5.16 3.10
N ALA A 31 4.10 5.06 2.88
CA ALA A 31 3.33 3.87 3.17
C ALA A 31 2.49 3.43 1.98
N CYS A 32 2.53 2.14 1.63
CA CYS A 32 1.68 1.62 0.57
C CYS A 32 1.18 0.19 0.87
N PRO A 33 0.03 -0.21 0.28
CA PRO A 33 -0.42 -1.60 0.37
C PRO A 33 0.44 -2.49 -0.54
N ILE A 34 0.57 -3.76 -0.20
CA ILE A 34 1.34 -4.72 -0.99
C ILE A 34 0.43 -5.82 -1.53
N GLY A 35 0.46 -5.98 -2.86
CA GLY A 35 -0.05 -7.16 -3.57
C GLY A 35 1.11 -8.01 -4.08
N THR A 36 1.67 -7.64 -5.23
CA THR A 36 2.78 -8.32 -5.94
C THR A 36 4.16 -7.74 -5.66
N SER A 37 4.30 -6.89 -4.67
CA SER A 37 5.52 -6.18 -4.27
C SER A 37 6.04 -5.13 -5.27
N THR A 38 5.51 -5.04 -6.49
CA THR A 38 6.02 -4.16 -7.56
C THR A 38 6.06 -2.69 -7.14
N THR A 39 4.92 -2.13 -6.73
CA THR A 39 4.81 -0.74 -6.28
C THR A 39 5.70 -0.47 -5.07
N PHE A 40 5.66 -1.38 -4.08
CA PHE A 40 6.49 -1.24 -2.89
C PHE A 40 7.97 -1.23 -3.21
N SER A 41 8.43 -2.10 -4.12
CA SER A 41 9.84 -2.16 -4.55
C SER A 41 10.28 -0.87 -5.24
N GLY A 42 9.43 -0.29 -6.10
CA GLY A 42 9.69 1.00 -6.72
C GLY A 42 9.82 2.13 -5.70
N LEU A 43 8.91 2.17 -4.72
CA LEU A 43 8.97 3.16 -3.63
C LEU A 43 10.23 2.99 -2.78
N VAL A 44 10.60 1.74 -2.40
CA VAL A 44 11.86 1.48 -1.67
C VAL A 44 13.06 1.94 -2.48
N ALA A 45 13.07 1.71 -3.79
CA ALA A 45 14.18 2.06 -4.67
C ALA A 45 14.37 3.56 -4.88
N SER A 46 13.32 4.39 -4.65
CA SER A 46 13.34 5.83 -4.94
C SER A 46 13.06 6.75 -3.74
N ALA A 47 12.82 6.20 -2.55
CA ALA A 47 12.41 7.01 -1.39
C ALA A 47 13.54 7.82 -0.73
N GLY A 48 14.79 7.53 -1.03
CA GLY A 48 15.94 8.13 -0.37
C GLY A 48 16.34 7.45 0.94
N ALA A 49 17.62 7.55 1.29
CA ALA A 49 18.21 6.77 2.39
C ALA A 49 17.62 7.09 3.78
N THR A 50 17.07 8.29 3.98
CA THR A 50 16.52 8.76 5.26
C THR A 50 15.01 8.55 5.39
N CYS A 51 14.32 8.24 4.29
CA CYS A 51 12.89 8.01 4.29
C CYS A 51 12.57 6.55 4.68
N LYS A 52 11.68 6.37 5.63
CA LYS A 52 11.17 5.05 6.00
C LYS A 52 10.06 4.61 5.05
N VAL A 53 10.10 3.35 4.57
CA VAL A 53 9.06 2.81 3.71
C VAL A 53 8.30 1.67 4.41
N LEU A 54 6.98 1.86 4.57
CA LEU A 54 6.10 0.91 5.24
C LEU A 54 5.19 0.21 4.22
N GLY A 55 5.28 -1.11 4.15
CA GLY A 55 4.43 -1.93 3.32
C GLY A 55 3.36 -2.66 4.13
N PHE A 56 2.13 -2.67 3.63
CA PHE A 56 0.99 -3.33 4.26
C PHE A 56 0.50 -4.49 3.39
N PRO A 57 1.03 -5.73 3.60
CA PRO A 57 0.60 -6.90 2.82
C PRO A 57 -0.89 -7.17 2.98
N ALA A 58 -1.60 -7.26 1.85
CA ALA A 58 -3.04 -7.59 1.84
C ALA A 58 -3.31 -9.07 2.20
N VAL A 59 -2.27 -9.91 2.21
CA VAL A 59 -2.34 -11.36 2.41
C VAL A 59 -1.91 -11.76 3.82
N LYS A 60 -2.48 -12.84 4.33
CA LYS A 60 -2.00 -13.46 5.58
C LYS A 60 -0.64 -14.11 5.34
N GLY A 61 0.29 -13.91 6.27
CA GLY A 61 1.64 -14.48 6.14
C GLY A 61 2.49 -13.79 5.07
N GLY A 62 2.19 -12.54 4.69
CA GLY A 62 2.83 -11.78 3.61
C GLY A 62 4.34 -11.51 3.78
N ALA A 63 4.97 -12.02 4.82
CA ALA A 63 6.42 -11.85 5.03
C ALA A 63 7.27 -12.44 3.89
N TYR A 64 6.78 -13.45 3.17
CA TYR A 64 7.46 -14.05 2.02
C TYR A 64 7.69 -13.06 0.87
N LEU A 65 6.83 -12.04 0.74
CA LEU A 65 6.95 -10.98 -0.28
C LEU A 65 8.27 -10.18 -0.14
N ARG A 66 8.95 -10.29 1.00
CA ARG A 66 10.29 -9.69 1.20
C ARG A 66 11.32 -10.23 0.20
N ALA A 67 11.21 -11.51 -0.16
CA ALA A 67 12.10 -12.11 -1.15
C ALA A 67 11.90 -11.47 -2.55
N ASP A 68 10.65 -11.18 -2.92
CA ASP A 68 10.33 -10.53 -4.18
C ASP A 68 10.89 -9.10 -4.22
N VAL A 69 10.74 -8.34 -3.12
CA VAL A 69 11.32 -6.99 -3.00
C VAL A 69 12.84 -7.03 -3.17
N ASN A 70 13.52 -7.90 -2.43
CA ASN A 70 14.98 -8.03 -2.54
C ASN A 70 15.41 -8.40 -3.97
N ASN A 71 14.70 -9.33 -4.61
CA ASN A 71 15.00 -9.72 -5.99
C ASN A 71 14.84 -8.54 -6.96
N PHE A 72 13.81 -7.71 -6.82
CA PHE A 72 13.64 -6.52 -7.65
C PHE A 72 14.73 -5.49 -7.40
N LEU A 73 15.11 -5.24 -6.15
CA LEU A 73 16.20 -4.33 -5.82
C LEU A 73 17.56 -4.81 -6.39
N GLU A 74 17.82 -6.11 -6.29
CA GLU A 74 19.01 -6.69 -6.92
C GLU A 74 19.01 -6.57 -8.45
N GLN A 75 17.86 -6.76 -9.11
CA GLN A 75 17.74 -6.57 -10.55
C GLN A 75 18.02 -5.11 -10.95
N LEU A 76 17.51 -4.14 -10.20
CA LEU A 76 17.80 -2.71 -10.42
C LEU A 76 19.31 -2.42 -10.32
N GLN A 77 19.98 -2.97 -9.31
CA GLN A 77 21.42 -2.77 -9.11
C GLN A 77 22.29 -3.37 -10.24
N ARG A 78 21.78 -4.36 -10.97
CA ARG A 78 22.47 -5.01 -12.08
C ARG A 78 22.25 -4.34 -13.44
N LEU A 79 21.43 -3.30 -13.49
CA LEU A 79 21.26 -2.54 -14.74
C LEU A 79 22.57 -1.83 -15.12
N GLU A 80 22.93 -1.89 -16.39
CA GLU A 80 24.11 -1.18 -16.94
C GLU A 80 23.97 0.34 -16.78
N GLU A 81 22.76 0.86 -17.03
CA GLU A 81 22.43 2.26 -16.81
C GLU A 81 21.47 2.36 -15.61
N GLN A 82 21.93 3.03 -14.57
CA GLN A 82 21.14 3.22 -13.35
C GLN A 82 20.03 4.25 -13.58
N PRO A 83 18.79 4.00 -13.11
CA PRO A 83 17.73 5.01 -13.14
C PRO A 83 18.14 6.29 -12.41
N PRO A 84 17.84 7.49 -12.95
CA PRO A 84 18.28 8.76 -12.36
C PRO A 84 17.68 9.03 -10.95
N ASN A 85 16.54 8.42 -10.67
CA ASN A 85 15.85 8.51 -9.37
C ASN A 85 16.15 7.31 -8.45
N LEU A 86 17.18 6.51 -8.73
CA LEU A 86 17.59 5.41 -7.87
C LEU A 86 18.25 5.95 -6.59
N ALA A 87 17.49 5.95 -5.52
CA ALA A 87 17.91 6.37 -4.19
C ALA A 87 17.25 5.45 -3.14
N PRO A 88 17.78 4.24 -2.91
CA PRO A 88 17.12 3.25 -2.09
C PRO A 88 17.00 3.68 -0.62
N SER A 89 15.82 3.42 -0.03
CA SER A 89 15.65 3.49 1.41
C SER A 89 16.41 2.36 2.10
N SER A 90 17.10 2.67 3.19
CA SER A 90 17.74 1.69 4.06
C SER A 90 16.81 1.14 5.16
N ASP A 91 15.69 1.83 5.42
CA ASP A 91 14.69 1.44 6.43
C ASP A 91 13.34 1.16 5.78
N TRP A 92 13.10 -0.09 5.40
CA TRP A 92 11.80 -0.52 4.92
C TRP A 92 11.28 -1.74 5.70
N GLN A 93 9.98 -1.76 5.97
CA GLN A 93 9.37 -2.74 6.85
C GLN A 93 7.98 -3.14 6.35
N PHE A 94 7.57 -4.39 6.66
CA PHE A 94 6.21 -4.87 6.45
C PHE A 94 5.41 -4.83 7.74
N GLN A 95 4.21 -4.29 7.66
CA GLN A 95 3.20 -4.27 8.70
C GLN A 95 2.22 -5.43 8.45
N THR A 96 2.55 -6.62 8.93
CA THR A 96 1.86 -7.87 8.56
C THR A 96 0.60 -8.16 9.37
N GLU A 97 0.28 -7.35 10.39
CA GLU A 97 -0.84 -7.60 11.31
C GLU A 97 -2.20 -7.17 10.74
N TYR A 98 -2.21 -6.23 9.79
CA TYR A 98 -3.43 -5.55 9.32
C TYR A 98 -4.11 -6.23 8.13
N HIS A 99 -3.87 -7.51 7.89
CA HIS A 99 -4.42 -8.26 6.75
C HIS A 99 -5.89 -8.68 6.89
N PHE A 100 -6.52 -8.58 8.08
CA PHE A 100 -7.92 -8.94 8.37
C PHE A 100 -8.33 -10.37 8.00
N GLY A 101 -7.39 -11.30 7.99
CA GLY A 101 -7.63 -12.70 7.63
C GLY A 101 -7.06 -13.10 6.27
N GLY A 102 -6.57 -12.13 5.47
CA GLY A 102 -5.88 -12.37 4.20
C GLY A 102 -6.51 -11.65 3.01
N PHE A 103 -6.13 -12.08 1.81
CA PHE A 103 -6.59 -11.47 0.57
C PHE A 103 -8.12 -11.49 0.45
N ALA A 104 -8.70 -10.36 0.07
CA ALA A 104 -10.14 -10.17 -0.08
C ALA A 104 -10.98 -10.59 1.16
N LYS A 105 -10.37 -10.63 2.35
CA LYS A 105 -11.08 -10.82 3.60
C LYS A 105 -11.34 -9.47 4.26
N MET A 106 -12.57 -9.31 4.75
CA MET A 106 -13.03 -8.16 5.51
C MET A 106 -13.63 -8.60 6.83
N LYS A 107 -13.46 -7.77 7.85
CA LYS A 107 -14.13 -7.88 9.13
C LYS A 107 -14.87 -6.57 9.42
N GLU A 108 -15.88 -6.62 10.26
CA GLU A 108 -16.69 -5.46 10.63
C GLU A 108 -15.87 -4.21 11.04
N PRO A 109 -14.79 -4.31 11.87
CA PRO A 109 -13.99 -3.15 12.21
C PRO A 109 -13.39 -2.42 11.00
N LEU A 110 -12.98 -3.17 9.96
CA LEU A 110 -12.45 -2.57 8.73
C LEU A 110 -13.54 -1.81 7.98
N VAL A 111 -14.74 -2.39 7.84
CA VAL A 111 -15.85 -1.75 7.13
C VAL A 111 -16.32 -0.50 7.86
N ARG A 112 -16.45 -0.55 9.20
CA ARG A 112 -16.76 0.63 10.03
C ARG A 112 -15.71 1.74 9.86
N PHE A 113 -14.44 1.37 9.84
CA PHE A 113 -13.36 2.33 9.56
C PHE A 113 -13.48 2.96 8.18
N MET A 114 -13.74 2.16 7.13
CA MET A 114 -13.92 2.66 5.76
C MET A 114 -15.03 3.69 5.68
N ASN A 115 -16.18 3.41 6.30
CA ASN A 115 -17.32 4.33 6.31
C ASN A 115 -16.99 5.63 7.05
N ALA A 116 -16.42 5.55 8.26
CA ALA A 116 -16.00 6.71 9.02
C ALA A 116 -14.94 7.55 8.28
N PHE A 117 -13.98 6.91 7.62
CA PHE A 117 -12.97 7.58 6.82
C PHE A 117 -13.58 8.32 5.62
N TRP A 118 -14.57 7.69 4.95
CA TRP A 118 -15.32 8.35 3.89
C TRP A 118 -16.11 9.57 4.41
N GLU A 119 -16.77 9.46 5.53
CA GLU A 119 -17.53 10.58 6.13
C GLU A 119 -16.63 11.77 6.45
N GLU A 120 -15.44 11.51 7.00
CA GLU A 120 -14.49 12.54 7.42
C GLU A 120 -13.68 13.11 6.27
N MET A 121 -13.12 12.26 5.42
CA MET A 121 -12.12 12.64 4.42
C MET A 121 -12.67 12.77 3.00
N GLN A 122 -13.86 12.23 2.72
CA GLN A 122 -14.47 12.13 1.38
C GLN A 122 -13.58 11.40 0.35
N ILE A 123 -12.70 10.52 0.84
CA ILE A 123 -11.82 9.68 0.01
C ILE A 123 -12.29 8.22 0.14
N PRO A 124 -12.76 7.59 -0.95
CA PRO A 124 -13.19 6.20 -0.91
C PRO A 124 -11.97 5.27 -0.82
N LEU A 125 -12.01 4.27 0.04
CA LEU A 125 -10.96 3.26 0.16
C LEU A 125 -11.44 1.92 -0.44
N ASP A 126 -10.57 1.22 -1.17
CA ASP A 126 -10.85 -0.15 -1.55
C ASP A 126 -10.69 -1.10 -0.36
N PRO A 127 -11.52 -2.16 -0.25
CA PRO A 127 -11.52 -3.01 0.92
C PRO A 127 -10.38 -4.04 0.97
N ILE A 128 -9.63 -4.21 -0.12
CA ILE A 128 -8.59 -5.25 -0.24
C ILE A 128 -7.22 -4.71 0.17
N TYR A 129 -6.90 -3.51 -0.26
CA TYR A 129 -5.58 -2.89 -0.18
C TYR A 129 -5.58 -1.61 0.66
N THR A 130 -6.18 -0.54 0.14
CA THR A 130 -6.04 0.80 0.74
C THR A 130 -6.73 0.92 2.09
N ALA A 131 -7.88 0.27 2.30
CA ALA A 131 -8.53 0.27 3.61
C ALA A 131 -7.65 -0.36 4.70
N LYS A 132 -6.93 -1.43 4.38
CA LYS A 132 -6.01 -2.10 5.33
C LYS A 132 -4.79 -1.23 5.64
N LEU A 133 -4.24 -0.57 4.63
CA LEU A 133 -3.18 0.42 4.79
C LEU A 133 -3.60 1.54 5.74
N PHE A 134 -4.69 2.24 5.42
CA PHE A 134 -5.12 3.39 6.20
C PHE A 134 -5.59 3.01 7.61
N PHE A 135 -6.23 1.84 7.76
CA PHE A 135 -6.55 1.29 9.08
C PHE A 135 -5.26 1.06 9.89
N GLY A 136 -4.27 0.40 9.30
CA GLY A 136 -2.99 0.12 9.96
C GLY A 136 -2.24 1.39 10.34
N LEU A 137 -2.19 2.39 9.47
CA LEU A 137 -1.59 3.70 9.79
C LEU A 137 -2.31 4.38 10.96
N LYS A 138 -3.65 4.37 10.98
CA LYS A 138 -4.42 4.90 12.11
C LYS A 138 -4.06 4.20 13.42
N GLU A 139 -4.05 2.87 13.44
CA GLU A 139 -3.67 2.10 14.63
C GLU A 139 -2.24 2.41 15.08
N MET A 140 -1.30 2.51 14.15
CA MET A 140 0.08 2.87 14.45
C MET A 140 0.18 4.28 15.06
N MET A 141 -0.56 5.26 14.53
CA MET A 141 -0.63 6.62 15.09
C MET A 141 -1.20 6.62 16.52
N LEU A 142 -2.30 5.90 16.75
CA LEU A 142 -2.92 5.78 18.07
C LEU A 142 -1.99 5.10 19.11
N ASN A 143 -1.11 4.22 18.64
CA ASN A 143 -0.10 3.55 19.48
C ASN A 143 1.24 4.29 19.56
N ASN A 144 1.30 5.56 19.14
CA ASN A 144 2.50 6.41 19.17
C ASN A 144 3.71 5.80 18.43
N ALA A 145 3.45 5.09 17.31
CA ALA A 145 4.52 4.51 16.49
C ALA A 145 5.32 5.54 15.68
N PHE A 146 4.84 6.78 15.64
CA PHE A 146 5.46 7.90 14.95
C PHE A 146 5.69 9.05 15.92
N GLU A 147 6.80 9.76 15.76
CA GLU A 147 7.06 10.99 16.50
C GLU A 147 6.07 12.09 16.06
N LYS A 148 5.80 13.02 16.99
CA LYS A 148 4.94 14.16 16.68
C LYS A 148 5.57 15.03 15.60
N GLY A 149 4.82 15.28 14.53
CA GLY A 149 5.27 16.06 13.37
C GLY A 149 5.79 15.19 12.22
N THR A 150 5.88 13.87 12.38
CA THR A 150 6.20 12.95 11.26
C THR A 150 5.21 13.15 10.11
N ARG A 151 5.75 13.39 8.91
CA ARG A 151 4.97 13.53 7.67
C ARG A 151 4.92 12.18 6.97
N ILE A 152 3.70 11.67 6.77
CA ILE A 152 3.46 10.36 6.18
C ILE A 152 2.78 10.55 4.83
N LEU A 153 3.44 10.08 3.76
CA LEU A 153 2.84 9.95 2.44
C LEU A 153 2.21 8.56 2.32
N ALA A 154 0.89 8.49 2.28
CA ALA A 154 0.16 7.24 2.08
C ALA A 154 -0.31 7.12 0.63
N ILE A 155 0.14 6.07 -0.07
CA ILE A 155 -0.15 5.86 -1.49
C ILE A 155 -1.51 5.16 -1.65
N HIS A 156 -2.46 5.86 -2.28
CA HIS A 156 -3.75 5.30 -2.64
C HIS A 156 -3.67 4.65 -4.03
N THR A 157 -3.60 3.34 -4.08
CA THR A 157 -3.36 2.56 -5.32
C THR A 157 -4.61 2.26 -6.15
N GLY A 158 -5.75 2.90 -5.86
CA GLY A 158 -7.00 2.67 -6.58
C GLY A 158 -7.73 1.41 -6.09
N GLY A 159 -8.28 0.61 -7.02
CA GLY A 159 -8.98 -0.63 -6.69
C GLY A 159 -10.47 -0.47 -6.39
N LEU A 160 -11.04 0.72 -6.59
CA LEU A 160 -12.42 1.07 -6.21
C LEU A 160 -13.49 0.25 -6.95
N GLN A 161 -13.19 -0.23 -8.17
CA GLN A 161 -14.08 -1.11 -8.95
C GLN A 161 -14.43 -2.42 -8.21
N GLY A 162 -13.62 -2.83 -7.22
CA GLY A 162 -13.89 -4.00 -6.40
C GLY A 162 -14.96 -3.82 -5.33
N ILE A 163 -15.33 -2.57 -5.00
CA ILE A 163 -16.20 -2.26 -3.86
C ILE A 163 -17.59 -2.87 -4.00
N ALA A 164 -18.22 -2.74 -5.17
CA ALA A 164 -19.56 -3.29 -5.41
C ALA A 164 -19.60 -4.81 -5.20
N GLY A 165 -18.63 -5.53 -5.76
CA GLY A 165 -18.52 -6.99 -5.60
C GLY A 165 -18.23 -7.42 -4.17
N MET A 166 -17.41 -6.65 -3.45
CA MET A 166 -17.13 -6.91 -2.05
C MET A 166 -18.34 -6.60 -1.17
N ASN A 167 -19.08 -5.53 -1.45
CA ASN A 167 -20.30 -5.18 -0.73
C ASN A 167 -21.40 -6.24 -0.92
N ALA A 168 -21.54 -6.79 -2.13
CA ALA A 168 -22.44 -7.91 -2.37
C ALA A 168 -22.12 -9.15 -1.49
N ARG A 169 -20.85 -9.39 -1.18
CA ARG A 169 -20.43 -10.46 -0.25
C ARG A 169 -20.80 -10.16 1.21
N LEU A 170 -21.10 -8.93 1.53
CA LEU A 170 -21.55 -8.49 2.87
C LEU A 170 -23.08 -8.52 3.01
N SER A 171 -23.85 -8.83 1.96
CA SER A 171 -25.34 -8.79 1.96
C SER A 171 -25.98 -9.58 3.11
N ASN A 172 -25.32 -10.64 3.59
CA ASN A 172 -25.77 -11.45 4.73
C ASN A 172 -25.16 -11.01 6.07
N LYS A 173 -24.51 -9.84 6.11
CA LYS A 173 -23.92 -9.25 7.32
C LYS A 173 -24.73 -8.03 7.75
N ASN A 174 -24.61 -7.67 9.03
CA ASN A 174 -25.25 -6.48 9.57
C ASN A 174 -24.41 -5.19 9.36
N TYR A 175 -23.56 -5.17 8.32
CA TYR A 175 -22.72 -4.04 7.96
C TYR A 175 -22.42 -4.04 6.47
N SER A 176 -22.28 -2.85 5.88
CA SER A 176 -22.04 -2.61 4.46
C SER A 176 -21.06 -1.46 4.27
N ILE A 177 -20.52 -1.34 3.06
CA ILE A 177 -19.74 -0.17 2.64
C ILE A 177 -20.72 0.88 2.12
N ASP A 178 -20.92 1.97 2.85
CA ASP A 178 -22.04 2.90 2.66
C ASP A 178 -21.85 3.79 1.41
N TYR A 179 -20.63 4.02 0.97
CA TYR A 179 -20.32 4.80 -0.23
C TYR A 179 -20.27 3.98 -1.53
N ALA A 180 -20.59 2.70 -1.48
CA ALA A 180 -20.56 1.81 -2.68
C ALA A 180 -21.45 2.29 -3.84
N HIS A 181 -22.43 3.17 -3.60
CA HIS A 181 -23.32 3.73 -4.61
C HIS A 181 -22.92 5.13 -5.07
N LYS A 182 -21.84 5.70 -4.54
CA LYS A 182 -21.42 7.08 -4.77
C LYS A 182 -20.18 7.22 -5.66
N ILE A 183 -19.60 6.05 -6.07
CA ILE A 183 -18.37 5.96 -6.86
C ILE A 183 -18.56 5.06 -8.08
#